data_8e30a459853990ca6964d9018e3078a9
#
_entry.id   8e30a459853990ca6964d9018e3078a9
#
_cell.length_a   1.000
_cell.length_b   1.000
_cell.length_c   1.000
_cell.angle_alpha   90.00
_cell.angle_beta   90.00
_cell.angle_gamma   90.00
#
_symmetry.space_group_name_H-M   'P 1'
#
loop_
_entity.id
_entity.type
_entity.pdbx_description
1 polymer ?
#
loop_
_entity_poly.entity_id
_entity_poly.type
_entity_poly.pdbx_seq_one_letter_code
_entity_poly.pdbx_strand_id
1 'polypeptide(L)'
;APAHPRDPPGALRAGLGVHPDLRAHRDLAVDHRGGRQGRQRAEGGGGRTRILRDGGVFEQCGIGFSDVAGTKLPPSATAARPELNGASWNACGVSLVFHPRNPYVPTTHANVRFFRAIRDGETVAWWFGGGFDLTPFYPFDEDVIGWHQVARDLCEPFGGQQRYQEHKDWCDRYFYLPFRSETRGVGGLFFDDLQTDFETDFAYQRAVGDGFLDAYLPIVERRKDTPYGHRQRQFQLYRRGRYVEFNLVLDRGTHFGLQSGGRTESILMSLPPLVRWEYGYQPTGEEARLSEYLVPREWLREKK
;
A
#
# COMPACT_ATOMS: atom_id res chain seq x y z
N ALA A 1 0.88 -4.76 43.25
CA ALA A 1 1.32 -5.23 41.97
C ALA A 1 0.39 -4.61 40.91
N PRO A 2 0.86 -3.81 39.97
CA PRO A 2 0.02 -3.32 38.89
C PRO A 2 -0.21 -4.43 37.87
N ALA A 3 -1.43 -4.49 37.37
CA ALA A 3 -1.89 -5.47 36.39
C ALA A 3 -1.12 -5.35 35.09
N HIS A 4 -0.65 -6.50 34.56
CA HIS A 4 -0.10 -6.63 33.21
C HIS A 4 -1.10 -6.10 32.18
N PRO A 5 -0.65 -5.37 31.16
CA PRO A 5 -1.50 -5.07 30.01
C PRO A 5 -1.85 -6.38 29.33
N ARG A 6 -3.13 -6.66 29.29
CA ARG A 6 -3.72 -7.83 28.64
C ARG A 6 -3.41 -7.79 27.14
N ASP A 7 -3.16 -8.97 26.57
CA ASP A 7 -3.09 -9.15 25.13
C ASP A 7 -4.23 -8.40 24.42
N PRO A 8 -3.94 -7.80 23.26
CA PRO A 8 -4.96 -7.02 22.55
C PRO A 8 -6.15 -7.93 22.24
N PRO A 9 -7.38 -7.45 22.49
CA PRO A 9 -8.58 -8.24 22.25
C PRO A 9 -8.73 -8.55 20.77
N GLY A 10 -8.80 -9.84 20.47
CA GLY A 10 -9.38 -10.42 19.28
C GLY A 10 -8.78 -9.95 17.95
N ALA A 11 -8.10 -10.89 17.27
CA ALA A 11 -7.70 -10.77 15.87
C ALA A 11 -8.69 -9.90 15.07
N LEU A 12 -8.15 -8.86 14.43
CA LEU A 12 -8.83 -8.08 13.41
C LEU A 12 -9.55 -9.02 12.43
N ARG A 13 -10.82 -9.30 12.69
CA ARG A 13 -11.75 -9.73 11.69
C ARG A 13 -12.15 -8.46 10.95
N ALA A 14 -11.29 -7.95 10.09
CA ALA A 14 -11.70 -7.04 9.05
C ALA A 14 -12.72 -7.80 8.21
N GLY A 15 -13.98 -7.59 8.47
CA GLY A 15 -15.08 -7.91 7.57
C GLY A 15 -14.98 -6.95 6.40
N LEU A 16 -13.99 -7.15 5.54
CA LEU A 16 -14.03 -6.63 4.18
C LEU A 16 -15.22 -7.34 3.53
N GLY A 17 -16.40 -6.71 3.61
CA GLY A 17 -17.58 -7.11 2.87
C GLY A 17 -17.22 -7.04 1.39
N VAL A 18 -16.85 -8.18 0.82
CA VAL A 18 -16.58 -8.28 -0.61
C VAL A 18 -17.91 -8.11 -1.32
N HIS A 19 -18.03 -7.05 -2.14
CA HIS A 19 -19.19 -6.78 -2.97
C HIS A 19 -19.60 -8.05 -3.76
N PRO A 20 -20.89 -8.38 -3.90
CA PRO A 20 -21.38 -9.61 -4.57
C PRO A 20 -20.78 -9.87 -5.94
N ASP A 21 -20.49 -8.82 -6.72
CA ASP A 21 -19.91 -8.93 -8.06
C ASP A 21 -18.44 -9.39 -8.08
N LEU A 22 -17.77 -9.39 -6.93
CA LEU A 22 -16.40 -9.93 -6.79
C LEU A 22 -16.40 -11.45 -6.53
N ARG A 23 -17.57 -12.08 -6.37
CA ARG A 23 -17.68 -13.53 -6.06
C ARG A 23 -17.53 -14.47 -7.26
N ALA A 24 -17.51 -13.96 -8.48
CA ALA A 24 -17.49 -14.78 -9.69
C ALA A 24 -16.08 -15.26 -10.14
N HIS A 25 -15.03 -15.03 -9.34
CA HIS A 25 -13.67 -15.27 -9.75
C HIS A 25 -12.98 -16.34 -8.89
N ARG A 26 -12.04 -17.09 -9.51
CA ARG A 26 -11.25 -18.13 -8.82
C ARG A 26 -10.39 -17.49 -7.72
N ASP A 27 -10.91 -17.51 -6.49
CA ASP A 27 -10.15 -17.17 -5.29
C ASP A 27 -9.07 -18.23 -5.04
N LEU A 28 -7.84 -17.91 -5.33
CA LEU A 28 -6.69 -18.70 -4.86
C LEU A 28 -6.29 -18.17 -3.48
N ALA A 29 -7.00 -18.62 -2.44
CA ALA A 29 -6.60 -18.38 -1.07
C ALA A 29 -5.43 -19.32 -0.73
N VAL A 30 -4.28 -18.76 -0.46
CA VAL A 30 -3.14 -19.52 0.06
C VAL A 30 -2.96 -19.18 1.54
N ASP A 31 -3.42 -20.08 2.42
CA ASP A 31 -3.21 -19.95 3.87
C ASP A 31 -1.83 -20.52 4.22
N HIS A 32 -0.94 -19.67 4.74
CA HIS A 32 0.40 -20.06 5.14
C HIS A 32 0.49 -20.21 6.65
N ARG A 33 -0.18 -21.20 7.21
CA ARG A 33 0.18 -21.70 8.53
C ARG A 33 1.41 -22.60 8.35
N GLY A 34 2.61 -22.11 8.76
CA GLY A 34 3.81 -22.91 9.04
C GLY A 34 3.97 -24.22 8.28
N GLY A 35 3.90 -24.23 6.97
CA GLY A 35 3.91 -25.44 6.15
C GLY A 35 5.11 -25.50 5.21
N ARG A 36 5.97 -26.45 5.51
CA ARG A 36 7.13 -26.96 4.81
C ARG A 36 7.09 -26.78 3.28
N GLN A 37 7.96 -25.91 2.76
CA GLN A 37 8.86 -26.19 1.64
C GLN A 37 9.77 -24.98 1.40
N GLY A 38 11.08 -25.21 1.57
CA GLY A 38 12.15 -24.34 1.12
C GLY A 38 12.52 -23.18 2.07
N ARG A 39 13.51 -23.44 2.92
CA ARG A 39 14.14 -22.62 3.97
C ARG A 39 13.27 -22.43 5.20
N GLN A 40 13.66 -23.07 6.28
CA GLN A 40 13.17 -22.80 7.62
C GLN A 40 13.24 -21.29 7.85
N ARG A 41 12.11 -20.64 8.07
CA ARG A 41 12.10 -19.40 8.82
C ARG A 41 12.65 -19.75 10.20
N ALA A 42 13.80 -19.20 10.54
CA ALA A 42 14.44 -19.47 11.82
C ALA A 42 13.61 -18.99 13.01
N GLU A 43 12.53 -18.22 12.77
CA GLU A 43 11.78 -17.53 13.81
C GLU A 43 10.32 -17.29 13.42
N GLY A 44 9.45 -17.21 14.42
CA GLY A 44 8.03 -17.37 14.33
C GLY A 44 7.27 -16.33 13.55
N GLY A 45 6.08 -16.72 13.14
CA GLY A 45 5.12 -15.87 12.50
C GLY A 45 4.49 -16.52 11.28
N GLY A 46 3.50 -15.83 10.71
CA GLY A 46 2.73 -16.35 9.60
C GLY A 46 2.06 -15.23 8.80
N GLY A 47 1.18 -15.62 7.92
CA GLY A 47 0.40 -14.68 7.14
C GLY A 47 -0.60 -15.39 6.25
N ARG A 48 -1.41 -14.59 5.62
CA ARG A 48 -2.41 -15.07 4.66
C ARG A 48 -2.32 -14.23 3.40
N THR A 49 -2.11 -14.86 2.27
CA THR A 49 -2.13 -14.21 0.96
C THR A 49 -3.41 -14.58 0.22
N ARG A 50 -4.05 -13.59 -0.36
CA ARG A 50 -5.18 -13.76 -1.26
C ARG A 50 -4.86 -13.12 -2.58
N ILE A 51 -5.02 -13.88 -3.66
CA ILE A 51 -4.82 -13.40 -5.03
C ILE A 51 -6.11 -13.59 -5.80
N LEU A 52 -6.61 -12.50 -6.36
CA LEU A 52 -7.64 -12.50 -7.38
C LEU A 52 -6.94 -12.35 -8.74
N ARG A 53 -7.28 -13.19 -9.70
CA ARG A 53 -6.75 -13.14 -11.07
C ARG A 53 -7.86 -13.23 -12.09
N ASP A 54 -7.63 -12.60 -13.22
CA ASP A 54 -8.46 -12.70 -14.42
C ASP A 54 -9.92 -12.30 -14.17
N GLY A 55 -10.15 -11.35 -13.23
CA GLY A 55 -11.46 -10.79 -12.96
C GLY A 55 -11.98 -9.91 -14.09
N GLY A 56 -13.30 -9.66 -14.11
CA GLY A 56 -13.93 -8.75 -15.05
C GLY A 56 -13.38 -7.33 -14.95
N VAL A 57 -13.21 -6.84 -13.72
CA VAL A 57 -12.70 -5.50 -13.42
C VAL A 57 -11.19 -5.54 -13.18
N PHE A 58 -10.73 -6.44 -12.33
CA PHE A 58 -9.34 -6.53 -11.93
C PHE A 58 -8.63 -7.68 -12.63
N GLU A 59 -7.51 -7.37 -13.26
CA GLU A 59 -6.63 -8.34 -13.87
C GLU A 59 -5.83 -9.12 -12.81
N GLN A 60 -5.40 -8.41 -11.76
CA GLN A 60 -4.81 -9.01 -10.57
C GLN A 60 -5.05 -8.12 -9.35
N CYS A 61 -5.41 -8.75 -8.23
CA CYS A 61 -5.36 -8.14 -6.90
C CYS A 61 -4.53 -9.04 -6.00
N GLY A 62 -3.64 -8.42 -5.23
CA GLY A 62 -2.92 -9.09 -4.16
C GLY A 62 -3.30 -8.48 -2.82
N ILE A 63 -3.70 -9.30 -1.85
CA ILE A 63 -3.98 -8.89 -0.48
C ILE A 63 -3.17 -9.80 0.45
N GLY A 64 -2.30 -9.22 1.26
CA GLY A 64 -1.46 -9.91 2.22
C GLY A 64 -1.73 -9.44 3.64
N PHE A 65 -2.08 -10.36 4.51
CA PHE A 65 -1.95 -10.18 5.96
C PHE A 65 -0.65 -10.85 6.40
N SER A 66 0.12 -10.20 7.24
CA SER A 66 1.31 -10.75 7.87
C SER A 66 1.31 -10.45 9.36
N ASP A 67 1.78 -11.44 10.13
CA ASP A 67 2.14 -11.30 11.55
C ASP A 67 3.44 -12.09 11.71
N VAL A 68 4.55 -11.36 11.78
CA VAL A 68 5.90 -11.90 11.70
C VAL A 68 6.76 -11.36 12.82
N ALA A 69 7.69 -12.22 13.28
CA ALA A 69 8.62 -11.88 14.34
C ALA A 69 10.03 -12.33 13.97
N GLY A 70 11.03 -11.68 14.55
CA GLY A 70 12.42 -12.06 14.38
C GLY A 70 13.26 -11.72 15.61
N THR A 71 14.37 -12.46 15.81
CA THR A 71 15.28 -12.23 16.94
C THR A 71 16.24 -11.09 16.70
N LYS A 72 16.41 -10.66 15.45
CA LYS A 72 17.27 -9.51 15.09
C LYS A 72 16.57 -8.66 14.03
N LEU A 73 16.65 -7.36 14.22
CA LEU A 73 16.20 -6.41 13.21
C LEU A 73 17.10 -6.46 11.96
N PRO A 74 16.53 -6.42 10.75
CA PRO A 74 17.31 -6.34 9.54
C PRO A 74 18.03 -4.99 9.44
N PRO A 75 19.17 -4.92 8.70
CA PRO A 75 19.96 -3.69 8.55
C PRO A 75 19.14 -2.48 8.06
N SER A 76 18.15 -2.71 7.20
CA SER A 76 17.24 -1.66 6.71
C SER A 76 16.41 -0.99 7.81
N ALA A 77 16.11 -1.70 8.89
CA ALA A 77 15.37 -1.18 10.04
C ALA A 77 16.27 -0.50 11.07
N THR A 78 17.52 -0.98 11.24
CA THR A 78 18.47 -0.41 12.21
C THR A 78 19.29 0.76 11.68
N ALA A 79 19.32 0.97 10.36
CA ALA A 79 20.03 2.10 9.75
C ALA A 79 19.54 3.46 10.26
N ALA A 80 18.22 3.60 10.46
CA ALA A 80 17.61 4.82 10.99
C ALA A 80 17.48 4.83 12.53
N ARG A 81 17.62 3.66 13.19
CA ARG A 81 17.42 3.46 14.64
C ARG A 81 18.48 2.54 15.23
N PRO A 82 19.75 2.99 15.27
CA PRO A 82 20.87 2.16 15.75
C PRO A 82 20.70 1.70 17.20
N GLU A 83 19.94 2.43 18.02
CA GLU A 83 19.62 2.08 19.40
C GLU A 83 18.80 0.78 19.54
N LEU A 84 18.11 0.36 18.47
CA LEU A 84 17.35 -0.89 18.41
C LEU A 84 18.19 -2.10 17.97
N ASN A 85 19.50 -1.90 17.74
CA ASN A 85 20.38 -3.00 17.37
C ASN A 85 20.35 -4.11 18.44
N GLY A 86 20.20 -5.35 18.00
CA GLY A 86 20.11 -6.52 18.87
C GLY A 86 18.73 -6.75 19.49
N ALA A 87 17.75 -5.87 19.30
CA ALA A 87 16.37 -6.11 19.73
C ALA A 87 15.71 -7.20 18.84
N SER A 88 14.88 -8.02 19.45
CA SER A 88 13.89 -8.81 18.73
C SER A 88 12.71 -7.93 18.32
N TRP A 89 11.90 -8.40 17.38
CA TRP A 89 10.82 -7.59 16.83
C TRP A 89 9.60 -8.40 16.44
N ASN A 90 8.48 -7.71 16.38
CA ASN A 90 7.25 -8.21 15.81
C ASN A 90 6.64 -7.14 14.91
N ALA A 91 6.12 -7.54 13.75
CA ALA A 91 5.43 -6.69 12.82
C ALA A 91 4.18 -7.37 12.30
N CYS A 92 3.05 -6.65 12.34
CA CYS A 92 1.82 -7.14 11.73
C CYS A 92 1.20 -6.07 10.84
N GLY A 93 0.48 -6.51 9.81
CA GLY A 93 -0.17 -5.58 8.91
C GLY A 93 -0.93 -6.22 7.77
N VAL A 94 -1.66 -5.37 7.07
CA VAL A 94 -2.34 -5.70 5.82
C VAL A 94 -1.77 -4.83 4.71
N SER A 95 -1.46 -5.43 3.59
CA SER A 95 -1.04 -4.74 2.36
C SER A 95 -1.88 -5.23 1.20
N LEU A 96 -2.24 -4.34 0.30
CA LEU A 96 -2.97 -4.70 -0.90
C LEU A 96 -2.51 -3.87 -2.11
N VAL A 97 -2.61 -4.47 -3.29
CA VAL A 97 -2.45 -3.79 -4.58
C VAL A 97 -3.49 -4.31 -5.55
N PHE A 98 -4.18 -3.41 -6.23
CA PHE A 98 -5.18 -3.73 -7.23
C PHE A 98 -4.73 -3.22 -8.60
N HIS A 99 -4.61 -4.14 -9.56
CA HIS A 99 -4.27 -3.87 -10.95
C HIS A 99 -5.50 -4.06 -11.84
N PRO A 100 -6.19 -2.98 -12.22
CA PRO A 100 -7.40 -3.06 -13.03
C PRO A 100 -7.10 -3.42 -14.48
N ARG A 101 -8.07 -4.07 -15.11
CA ARG A 101 -8.01 -4.41 -16.54
C ARG A 101 -8.17 -3.19 -17.44
N ASN A 102 -9.15 -2.33 -17.11
CA ASN A 102 -9.43 -1.12 -17.86
C ASN A 102 -8.36 -0.04 -17.59
N PRO A 103 -7.72 0.53 -18.63
CA PRO A 103 -6.70 1.58 -18.49
C PRO A 103 -7.19 2.87 -17.82
N TYR A 104 -8.48 3.12 -17.82
CA TYR A 104 -9.08 4.29 -17.18
C TYR A 104 -9.34 4.12 -15.69
N VAL A 105 -9.26 2.89 -15.18
CA VAL A 105 -9.27 2.63 -13.72
C VAL A 105 -7.83 2.67 -13.23
N PRO A 106 -7.50 3.49 -12.22
CA PRO A 106 -6.15 3.55 -11.65
C PRO A 106 -5.75 2.26 -10.93
N THR A 107 -4.47 1.94 -10.94
CA THR A 107 -3.88 1.04 -9.93
C THR A 107 -3.90 1.73 -8.58
N THR A 108 -4.11 0.98 -7.52
CA THR A 108 -4.05 1.48 -6.14
C THR A 108 -3.30 0.53 -5.23
N HIS A 109 -2.68 1.09 -4.21
CA HIS A 109 -2.01 0.39 -3.13
C HIS A 109 -2.54 0.92 -1.80
N ALA A 110 -2.68 0.04 -0.80
CA ALA A 110 -2.88 0.44 0.57
C ALA A 110 -2.09 -0.47 1.51
N ASN A 111 -1.65 0.09 2.61
CA ASN A 111 -0.96 -0.64 3.66
C ASN A 111 -1.33 -0.05 5.03
N VAL A 112 -1.54 -0.92 6.00
CA VAL A 112 -1.65 -0.56 7.42
C VAL A 112 -0.81 -1.55 8.21
N ARG A 113 0.08 -1.05 9.07
CA ARG A 113 1.02 -1.90 9.78
C ARG A 113 1.32 -1.38 11.18
N PHE A 114 1.62 -2.30 12.06
CA PHE A 114 2.16 -2.06 13.39
C PHE A 114 3.51 -2.76 13.53
N PHE A 115 4.43 -2.11 14.22
CA PHE A 115 5.73 -2.64 14.53
C PHE A 115 6.07 -2.41 15.99
N ARG A 116 6.76 -3.40 16.60
CA ARG A 116 7.38 -3.22 17.92
C ARG A 116 8.75 -3.89 17.99
N ALA A 117 9.66 -3.25 18.71
CA ALA A 117 10.96 -3.81 19.09
C ALA A 117 10.91 -4.25 20.55
N ILE A 118 11.53 -5.39 20.85
CA ILE A 118 11.45 -6.05 22.16
C ILE A 118 12.87 -6.34 22.63
N ARG A 119 13.17 -5.99 23.88
CA ARG A 119 14.42 -6.32 24.57
C ARG A 119 14.09 -6.81 25.97
N ASP A 120 14.70 -7.94 26.38
CA ASP A 120 14.49 -8.57 27.69
C ASP A 120 13.00 -8.85 28.02
N GLY A 121 12.19 -9.13 26.98
CA GLY A 121 10.76 -9.37 27.12
C GLY A 121 9.87 -8.11 27.12
N GLU A 122 10.47 -6.92 27.19
CA GLU A 122 9.75 -5.65 27.23
C GLU A 122 9.77 -4.94 25.88
N THR A 123 8.65 -4.27 25.53
CA THR A 123 8.57 -3.43 24.35
C THR A 123 9.36 -2.15 24.59
N VAL A 124 10.46 -1.97 23.86
CA VAL A 124 11.36 -0.80 23.94
C VAL A 124 11.05 0.27 22.90
N ALA A 125 10.34 -0.08 21.84
CA ALA A 125 9.83 0.86 20.86
C ALA A 125 8.65 0.25 20.10
N TRP A 126 7.74 1.09 19.63
CA TRP A 126 6.64 0.69 18.77
C TRP A 126 6.28 1.85 17.84
N TRP A 127 5.68 1.57 16.71
CA TRP A 127 5.10 2.58 15.82
C TRP A 127 4.08 1.98 14.87
N PHE A 128 3.21 2.84 14.38
CA PHE A 128 2.31 2.55 13.28
C PHE A 128 2.84 3.13 11.99
N GLY A 129 2.51 2.49 10.88
CA GLY A 129 2.77 2.98 9.54
C GLY A 129 1.67 2.56 8.60
N GLY A 130 1.50 3.30 7.50
CA GLY A 130 0.45 2.97 6.55
C GLY A 130 0.20 4.06 5.54
N GLY A 131 -0.96 3.94 4.90
CA GLY A 131 -1.42 4.87 3.89
C GLY A 131 -2.07 4.16 2.71
N PHE A 132 -2.45 4.95 1.74
CA PHE A 132 -2.92 4.49 0.43
C PHE A 132 -2.54 5.49 -0.66
N ASP A 133 -2.28 5.02 -1.85
CA ASP A 133 -1.92 5.84 -3.00
C ASP A 133 -2.57 5.36 -4.30
N LEU A 134 -2.74 6.30 -5.23
CA LEU A 134 -3.43 6.11 -6.50
C LEU A 134 -2.47 6.33 -7.68
N THR A 135 -2.45 5.38 -8.61
CA THR A 135 -1.59 5.41 -9.82
C THR A 135 -2.44 5.36 -11.07
N PRO A 136 -2.90 6.50 -11.59
CA PRO A 136 -3.65 6.56 -12.84
C PRO A 136 -2.73 6.40 -14.06
N PHE A 137 -3.32 5.92 -15.15
CA PHE A 137 -2.71 5.90 -16.49
C PHE A 137 -3.31 6.99 -17.38
N TYR A 138 -4.59 7.23 -17.24
CA TYR A 138 -5.36 8.32 -17.84
C TYR A 138 -6.08 9.06 -16.71
N PRO A 139 -5.54 10.20 -16.25
CA PRO A 139 -6.07 10.88 -15.07
C PRO A 139 -7.33 11.69 -15.38
N PHE A 140 -8.22 11.72 -14.40
CA PHE A 140 -9.40 12.57 -14.37
C PHE A 140 -9.38 13.40 -13.08
N ASP A 141 -9.57 14.72 -13.21
CA ASP A 141 -9.52 15.64 -12.07
C ASP A 141 -10.51 15.25 -10.97
N GLU A 142 -11.73 14.87 -11.35
CA GLU A 142 -12.78 14.46 -10.41
C GLU A 142 -12.40 13.24 -9.59
N ASP A 143 -11.69 12.28 -10.18
CA ASP A 143 -11.24 11.07 -9.50
C ASP A 143 -10.13 11.38 -8.50
N VAL A 144 -9.16 12.21 -8.91
CA VAL A 144 -8.04 12.62 -8.06
C VAL A 144 -8.52 13.51 -6.92
N ILE A 145 -9.39 14.47 -7.21
CA ILE A 145 -9.97 15.36 -6.19
C ILE A 145 -10.80 14.56 -5.19
N GLY A 146 -11.66 13.65 -5.67
CA GLY A 146 -12.47 12.78 -4.80
C GLY A 146 -11.62 11.88 -3.91
N TRP A 147 -10.54 11.31 -4.45
CA TRP A 147 -9.56 10.51 -3.73
C TRP A 147 -8.91 11.30 -2.57
N HIS A 148 -8.42 12.50 -2.86
CA HIS A 148 -7.79 13.37 -1.86
C HIS A 148 -8.81 13.96 -0.87
N GLN A 149 -10.06 14.16 -1.31
CA GLN A 149 -11.12 14.60 -0.41
C GLN A 149 -11.39 13.57 0.69
N VAL A 150 -11.54 12.30 0.32
CA VAL A 150 -11.70 11.21 1.30
C VAL A 150 -10.45 11.12 2.20
N ALA A 151 -9.25 11.18 1.62
CA ALA A 151 -8.00 11.17 2.38
C ALA A 151 -7.96 12.28 3.44
N ARG A 152 -8.38 13.50 3.11
CA ARG A 152 -8.46 14.63 4.04
C ARG A 152 -9.52 14.40 5.11
N ASP A 153 -10.70 13.95 4.73
CA ASP A 153 -11.81 13.75 5.65
C ASP A 153 -11.50 12.66 6.70
N LEU A 154 -10.72 11.63 6.32
CA LEU A 154 -10.19 10.64 7.26
C LEU A 154 -9.21 11.22 8.29
N CYS A 155 -8.50 12.28 7.94
CA CYS A 155 -7.58 12.96 8.86
C CYS A 155 -8.30 13.91 9.83
N GLU A 156 -9.53 14.33 9.54
CA GLU A 156 -10.25 15.36 10.30
C GLU A 156 -10.30 15.09 11.81
N PRO A 157 -10.66 13.89 12.30
CA PRO A 157 -10.69 13.60 13.74
C PRO A 157 -9.31 13.51 14.40
N PHE A 158 -8.23 13.47 13.64
CA PHE A 158 -6.87 13.14 14.08
C PHE A 158 -5.84 14.25 13.86
N GLY A 159 -6.27 15.46 13.64
CA GLY A 159 -5.42 16.63 13.38
C GLY A 159 -5.78 17.39 12.10
N GLY A 160 -6.85 17.00 11.42
CA GLY A 160 -7.48 17.77 10.34
C GLY A 160 -6.58 18.02 9.15
N GLN A 161 -6.69 19.21 8.60
CA GLN A 161 -5.95 19.67 7.41
C GLN A 161 -4.43 19.54 7.58
N GLN A 162 -3.89 19.81 8.77
CA GLN A 162 -2.45 19.70 9.02
C GLN A 162 -1.97 18.26 8.86
N ARG A 163 -2.65 17.29 9.46
CA ARG A 163 -2.29 15.86 9.33
C ARG A 163 -2.40 15.37 7.90
N TYR A 164 -3.46 15.78 7.20
CA TYR A 164 -3.60 15.46 5.78
C TYR A 164 -2.40 15.98 4.98
N GLN A 165 -2.03 17.25 5.16
CA GLN A 165 -0.93 17.85 4.42
C GLN A 165 0.40 17.17 4.70
N GLU A 166 0.70 16.90 5.98
CA GLU A 166 1.93 16.21 6.39
C GLU A 166 2.04 14.82 5.74
N HIS A 167 0.95 14.03 5.77
CA HIS A 167 0.96 12.67 5.24
C HIS A 167 0.85 12.63 3.71
N LYS A 168 0.18 13.59 3.10
CA LYS A 168 0.14 13.78 1.65
C LYS A 168 1.52 14.13 1.10
N ASP A 169 2.20 15.10 1.71
CA ASP A 169 3.54 15.51 1.30
C ASP A 169 4.56 14.39 1.52
N TRP A 170 4.39 13.59 2.58
CA TRP A 170 5.21 12.41 2.79
C TRP A 170 4.95 11.35 1.72
N CYS A 171 3.70 11.14 1.33
CA CYS A 171 3.32 10.26 0.24
C CYS A 171 3.99 10.65 -1.07
N ASP A 172 3.95 11.93 -1.43
CA ASP A 172 4.57 12.45 -2.64
C ASP A 172 6.09 12.22 -2.65
N ARG A 173 6.76 12.50 -1.53
CA ARG A 173 8.21 12.26 -1.38
C ARG A 173 8.56 10.78 -1.41
N TYR A 174 7.79 9.94 -0.75
CA TYR A 174 8.05 8.50 -0.67
C TYR A 174 7.94 7.82 -2.01
N PHE A 175 6.90 8.14 -2.79
CA PHE A 175 6.62 7.51 -4.07
C PHE A 175 7.26 8.24 -5.27
N TYR A 176 8.23 9.11 -5.04
CA TYR A 176 8.98 9.78 -6.10
C TYR A 176 10.05 8.87 -6.71
N LEU A 177 10.15 8.85 -8.05
CA LEU A 177 11.16 8.16 -8.82
C LEU A 177 12.22 9.17 -9.29
N PRO A 178 13.34 9.35 -8.61
CA PRO A 178 14.31 10.41 -8.94
C PRO A 178 14.94 10.23 -10.32
N PHE A 179 15.17 9.00 -10.76
CA PHE A 179 15.72 8.69 -12.09
C PHE A 179 14.69 8.84 -13.23
N ARG A 180 13.43 9.10 -12.91
CA ARG A 180 12.36 9.44 -13.88
C ARG A 180 11.88 10.88 -13.74
N SER A 181 12.24 11.56 -12.65
CA SER A 181 11.78 12.91 -12.30
C SER A 181 10.23 13.00 -12.23
N GLU A 182 9.58 11.95 -11.74
CA GLU A 182 8.13 11.87 -11.60
C GLU A 182 7.73 11.12 -10.32
N THR A 183 6.53 11.35 -9.82
CA THR A 183 5.91 10.51 -8.78
C THR A 183 5.32 9.23 -9.40
N ARG A 184 5.21 8.15 -8.60
CA ARG A 184 4.59 6.89 -9.05
C ARG A 184 3.14 7.08 -9.49
N GLY A 185 2.43 7.99 -8.84
CA GLY A 185 1.03 8.32 -9.07
C GLY A 185 0.68 9.70 -8.56
N VAL A 186 -0.57 9.93 -8.24
CA VAL A 186 -1.10 11.21 -7.74
C VAL A 186 -1.05 11.32 -6.21
N GLY A 187 -0.44 10.37 -5.52
CA GLY A 187 -0.32 10.35 -4.07
C GLY A 187 -1.57 9.87 -3.35
N GLY A 188 -1.74 10.35 -2.15
CA GLY A 188 -2.76 9.97 -1.18
C GLY A 188 -2.26 10.25 0.22
N LEU A 189 -2.22 9.24 1.10
CA LEU A 189 -1.66 9.32 2.44
C LEU A 189 -0.50 8.34 2.58
N PHE A 190 0.56 8.79 3.23
CA PHE A 190 1.63 7.91 3.70
C PHE A 190 2.15 8.41 5.04
N PHE A 191 2.26 7.51 6.00
CA PHE A 191 2.85 7.76 7.29
C PHE A 191 3.67 6.56 7.76
N ASP A 192 4.70 6.85 8.50
CA ASP A 192 5.56 5.87 9.15
C ASP A 192 6.01 6.42 10.50
N ASP A 193 6.59 5.56 11.34
CA ASP A 193 7.12 5.99 12.64
C ASP A 193 6.10 6.78 13.51
N LEU A 194 4.79 6.55 13.31
CA LEU A 194 3.74 7.21 14.10
C LEU A 194 3.69 6.57 15.49
N GLN A 195 4.06 7.35 16.52
CA GLN A 195 4.16 6.90 17.92
C GLN A 195 3.87 8.04 18.90
N THR A 196 2.73 8.69 18.73
CA THR A 196 2.32 9.81 19.59
C THR A 196 1.54 9.34 20.82
N ASP A 197 0.43 8.65 20.58
CA ASP A 197 -0.41 7.98 21.56
C ASP A 197 -0.97 6.71 20.94
N PHE A 198 -0.84 5.57 21.63
CA PHE A 198 -1.14 4.27 21.04
C PHE A 198 -2.59 4.14 20.57
N GLU A 199 -3.55 4.56 21.38
CA GLU A 199 -4.97 4.41 21.07
C GLU A 199 -5.40 5.35 19.94
N THR A 200 -4.91 6.58 19.96
CA THR A 200 -5.16 7.59 18.92
C THR A 200 -4.53 7.17 17.58
N ASP A 201 -3.28 6.74 17.61
CA ASP A 201 -2.57 6.32 16.40
C ASP A 201 -3.16 5.02 15.82
N PHE A 202 -3.60 4.10 16.67
CA PHE A 202 -4.31 2.90 16.24
C PHE A 202 -5.68 3.22 15.65
N ALA A 203 -6.43 4.14 16.26
CA ALA A 203 -7.71 4.59 15.72
C ALA A 203 -7.55 5.27 14.36
N TYR A 204 -6.52 6.11 14.20
CA TYR A 204 -6.19 6.73 12.92
C TYR A 204 -5.82 5.70 11.86
N GLN A 205 -4.91 4.76 12.17
CA GLN A 205 -4.54 3.70 11.24
C GLN A 205 -5.75 2.87 10.79
N ARG A 206 -6.67 2.55 11.71
CA ARG A 206 -7.92 1.86 11.38
C ARG A 206 -8.79 2.69 10.46
N ALA A 207 -8.98 3.98 10.74
CA ALA A 207 -9.76 4.88 9.89
C ALA A 207 -9.20 4.92 8.46
N VAL A 208 -7.88 4.99 8.30
CA VAL A 208 -7.22 4.95 6.98
C VAL A 208 -7.48 3.61 6.27
N GLY A 209 -7.37 2.49 6.97
CA GLY A 209 -7.63 1.17 6.41
C GLY A 209 -9.10 0.96 6.01
N ASP A 210 -10.03 1.36 6.87
CA ASP A 210 -11.47 1.19 6.66
C ASP A 210 -11.98 2.13 5.55
N GLY A 211 -11.46 3.37 5.47
CA GLY A 211 -11.86 4.38 4.48
C GLY A 211 -11.26 4.18 3.08
N PHE A 212 -10.35 3.22 2.90
CA PHE A 212 -9.76 2.95 1.57
C PHE A 212 -10.81 2.64 0.49
N LEU A 213 -11.81 1.85 0.81
CA LEU A 213 -12.86 1.50 -0.17
C LEU A 213 -13.73 2.70 -0.52
N ASP A 214 -14.01 3.59 0.44
CA ASP A 214 -14.78 4.81 0.20
C ASP A 214 -14.05 5.75 -0.79
N ALA A 215 -12.71 5.74 -0.76
CA ALA A 215 -11.89 6.50 -1.69
C ALA A 215 -11.83 5.84 -3.09
N TYR A 216 -11.70 4.51 -3.16
CA TYR A 216 -11.39 3.82 -4.42
C TYR A 216 -12.62 3.33 -5.19
N LEU A 217 -13.63 2.80 -4.52
CA LEU A 217 -14.79 2.20 -5.17
C LEU A 217 -15.54 3.17 -6.10
N PRO A 218 -15.77 4.44 -5.74
CA PRO A 218 -16.42 5.40 -6.65
C PRO A 218 -15.68 5.61 -7.97
N ILE A 219 -14.34 5.55 -7.95
CA ILE A 219 -13.49 5.65 -9.15
C ILE A 219 -13.69 4.42 -10.03
N VAL A 220 -13.65 3.23 -9.43
CA VAL A 220 -13.87 1.97 -10.16
C VAL A 220 -15.22 1.97 -10.84
N GLU A 221 -16.29 2.32 -10.11
CA GLU A 221 -17.66 2.34 -10.63
C GLU A 221 -17.82 3.30 -11.81
N ARG A 222 -17.17 4.46 -11.78
CA ARG A 222 -17.21 5.42 -12.90
C ARG A 222 -16.44 4.98 -14.12
N ARG A 223 -15.34 4.21 -13.96
CA ARG A 223 -14.35 3.98 -15.02
C ARG A 223 -14.32 2.56 -15.57
N LYS A 224 -14.84 1.56 -14.85
CA LYS A 224 -14.73 0.14 -15.22
C LYS A 224 -15.28 -0.20 -16.60
N ASP A 225 -16.32 0.50 -17.04
CA ASP A 225 -17.01 0.28 -18.30
C ASP A 225 -16.64 1.28 -19.40
N THR A 226 -15.66 2.17 -19.13
CA THR A 226 -15.18 3.15 -20.13
C THR A 226 -14.58 2.41 -21.33
N PRO A 227 -15.03 2.65 -22.56
CA PRO A 227 -14.48 2.00 -23.74
C PRO A 227 -13.00 2.35 -23.95
N TYR A 228 -12.18 1.36 -24.27
CA TYR A 228 -10.77 1.55 -24.58
C TYR A 228 -10.32 0.63 -25.71
N GLY A 229 -9.26 1.03 -26.40
CA GLY A 229 -8.68 0.27 -27.47
C GLY A 229 -7.27 -0.25 -27.16
N HIS A 230 -6.63 -0.80 -28.19
CA HIS A 230 -5.28 -1.36 -28.08
C HIS A 230 -4.26 -0.31 -27.60
N ARG A 231 -4.35 0.93 -28.09
CA ARG A 231 -3.40 1.99 -27.71
C ARG A 231 -3.44 2.28 -26.21
N GLN A 232 -4.63 2.48 -25.63
CA GLN A 232 -4.80 2.73 -24.20
C GLN A 232 -4.26 1.58 -23.36
N ARG A 233 -4.50 0.34 -23.80
CA ARG A 233 -3.96 -0.84 -23.12
C ARG A 233 -2.42 -0.87 -23.18
N GLN A 234 -1.80 -0.59 -24.32
CA GLN A 234 -0.34 -0.57 -24.45
C GLN A 234 0.28 0.51 -23.59
N PHE A 235 -0.32 1.69 -23.51
CA PHE A 235 0.14 2.75 -22.60
C PHE A 235 0.02 2.35 -21.12
N GLN A 236 -1.07 1.72 -20.73
CA GLN A 236 -1.20 1.16 -19.36
C GLN A 236 -0.04 0.19 -19.05
N LEU A 237 0.27 -0.75 -19.96
CA LEU A 237 1.36 -1.70 -19.77
C LEU A 237 2.71 -0.99 -19.67
N TYR A 238 2.95 0.03 -20.47
CA TYR A 238 4.14 0.87 -20.42
C TYR A 238 4.25 1.60 -19.07
N ARG A 239 3.17 2.21 -18.61
CA ARG A 239 3.15 2.91 -17.32
C ARG A 239 3.29 1.97 -16.13
N ARG A 240 2.80 0.76 -16.20
CA ARG A 240 3.04 -0.29 -15.21
C ARG A 240 4.53 -0.60 -15.03
N GLY A 241 5.35 -0.36 -16.05
CA GLY A 241 6.81 -0.42 -15.92
C GLY A 241 7.35 0.51 -14.84
N ARG A 242 6.82 1.73 -14.73
CA ARG A 242 7.19 2.70 -13.67
C ARG A 242 6.80 2.22 -12.28
N TYR A 243 5.62 1.60 -12.17
CA TYR A 243 5.18 0.97 -10.94
C TYR A 243 6.14 -0.15 -10.47
N VAL A 244 6.56 -1.00 -11.39
CA VAL A 244 7.53 -2.08 -11.12
C VAL A 244 8.90 -1.51 -10.75
N GLU A 245 9.37 -0.48 -11.47
CA GLU A 245 10.65 0.19 -11.16
C GLU A 245 10.66 0.71 -9.73
N PHE A 246 9.59 1.40 -9.29
CA PHE A 246 9.50 1.85 -7.90
C PHE A 246 9.56 0.69 -6.91
N ASN A 247 8.71 -0.31 -7.10
CA ASN A 247 8.57 -1.41 -6.14
C ASN A 247 9.85 -2.24 -6.00
N LEU A 248 10.61 -2.46 -7.10
CA LEU A 248 11.84 -3.25 -7.04
C LEU A 248 13.07 -2.45 -6.64
N VAL A 249 13.13 -1.15 -6.95
CA VAL A 249 14.34 -0.34 -6.75
C VAL A 249 14.27 0.53 -5.51
N LEU A 250 13.11 1.06 -5.17
CA LEU A 250 12.95 2.10 -4.14
C LEU A 250 12.12 1.68 -2.94
N ASP A 251 11.18 0.71 -3.09
CA ASP A 251 10.23 0.40 -2.03
C ASP A 251 10.89 -0.28 -0.83
N ARG A 252 10.93 0.44 0.29
CA ARG A 252 11.48 -0.07 1.56
C ARG A 252 10.76 -1.33 2.05
N GLY A 253 9.44 -1.41 1.83
CA GLY A 253 8.63 -2.56 2.22
C GLY A 253 9.02 -3.83 1.47
N THR A 254 9.24 -3.75 0.15
CA THR A 254 9.74 -4.85 -0.68
C THR A 254 11.13 -5.29 -0.22
N HIS A 255 12.05 -4.34 -0.01
CA HIS A 255 13.40 -4.65 0.46
C HIS A 255 13.40 -5.31 1.84
N PHE A 256 12.62 -4.77 2.79
CA PHE A 256 12.47 -5.38 4.12
C PHE A 256 11.94 -6.80 4.03
N GLY A 257 10.88 -7.03 3.24
CA GLY A 257 10.30 -8.35 3.06
C GLY A 257 11.29 -9.38 2.50
N LEU A 258 12.04 -9.01 1.48
CA LEU A 258 13.07 -9.87 0.86
C LEU A 258 14.25 -10.12 1.81
N GLN A 259 14.73 -9.10 2.52
CA GLN A 259 15.85 -9.21 3.47
C GLN A 259 15.48 -10.01 4.72
N SER A 260 14.24 -9.93 5.19
CA SER A 260 13.76 -10.72 6.33
C SER A 260 13.41 -12.17 6.00
N GLY A 261 13.69 -12.63 4.77
CA GLY A 261 13.39 -13.99 4.33
C GLY A 261 11.90 -14.26 4.14
N GLY A 262 11.11 -13.22 3.88
CA GLY A 262 9.70 -13.33 3.54
C GLY A 262 9.48 -14.19 2.29
N ARG A 263 8.27 -14.72 2.14
CA ARG A 263 7.91 -15.49 0.95
C ARG A 263 7.88 -14.59 -0.29
N THR A 264 8.78 -14.86 -1.23
CA THR A 264 8.99 -14.02 -2.43
C THR A 264 7.70 -13.81 -3.22
N GLU A 265 6.91 -14.86 -3.46
CA GLU A 265 5.66 -14.73 -4.22
C GLU A 265 4.61 -13.86 -3.50
N SER A 266 4.60 -13.86 -2.17
CA SER A 266 3.71 -13.02 -1.38
C SER A 266 4.16 -11.56 -1.34
N ILE A 267 5.45 -11.31 -1.46
CA ILE A 267 6.02 -9.96 -1.58
C ILE A 267 5.77 -9.41 -2.99
N LEU A 268 6.09 -10.20 -4.01
CA LEU A 268 6.00 -9.80 -5.41
C LEU A 268 4.57 -9.87 -5.99
N MET A 269 3.57 -10.31 -5.22
CA MET A 269 2.16 -10.25 -5.63
C MET A 269 1.66 -8.82 -5.88
N SER A 270 2.38 -7.82 -5.37
CA SER A 270 2.11 -6.40 -5.60
C SER A 270 2.40 -5.94 -7.03
N LEU A 271 3.15 -6.73 -7.79
CA LEU A 271 3.51 -6.38 -9.17
C LEU A 271 2.35 -6.69 -10.13
N PRO A 272 2.18 -5.89 -11.20
CA PRO A 272 1.18 -6.17 -12.22
C PRO A 272 1.53 -7.46 -12.98
N PRO A 273 0.52 -8.23 -13.44
CA PRO A 273 0.75 -9.49 -14.14
C PRO A 273 1.36 -9.32 -15.53
N LEU A 274 1.13 -8.15 -16.15
CA LEU A 274 1.68 -7.77 -17.44
C LEU A 274 2.22 -6.35 -17.36
N VAL A 275 3.40 -6.17 -17.95
CA VAL A 275 4.14 -4.92 -17.98
C VAL A 275 4.92 -4.81 -19.30
N ARG A 276 5.23 -3.58 -19.70
CA ARG A 276 6.01 -3.31 -20.91
C ARG A 276 7.04 -2.21 -20.64
N TRP A 277 8.23 -2.38 -21.17
CA TRP A 277 9.22 -1.32 -21.32
C TRP A 277 9.41 -1.05 -22.81
N GLU A 278 9.52 0.22 -23.16
CA GLU A 278 9.77 0.66 -24.52
C GLU A 278 10.83 1.77 -24.51
N TYR A 279 11.85 1.59 -25.32
CA TYR A 279 12.91 2.58 -25.45
C TYR A 279 12.42 3.78 -26.28
N GLY A 280 12.59 4.99 -25.74
CA GLY A 280 12.25 6.22 -26.46
C GLY A 280 10.75 6.44 -26.70
N TYR A 281 9.86 5.85 -25.87
CA TYR A 281 8.42 6.07 -25.98
C TYR A 281 8.07 7.55 -25.91
N GLN A 282 7.26 8.02 -26.84
CA GLN A 282 6.77 9.39 -26.91
C GLN A 282 5.26 9.42 -26.66
N PRO A 283 4.82 9.81 -25.46
CA PRO A 283 3.39 9.97 -25.17
C PRO A 283 2.81 11.12 -25.99
N THR A 284 1.57 10.97 -26.47
CA THR A 284 0.87 12.00 -27.22
C THR A 284 -0.58 12.16 -26.78
N GLY A 285 -1.17 13.33 -26.95
CA GLY A 285 -2.55 13.61 -26.55
C GLY A 285 -2.80 13.36 -25.07
N GLU A 286 -3.80 12.54 -24.74
CA GLU A 286 -4.16 12.23 -23.36
C GLU A 286 -3.03 11.54 -22.58
N GLU A 287 -2.18 10.77 -23.24
CA GLU A 287 -1.03 10.14 -22.61
C GLU A 287 0.00 11.17 -22.11
N ALA A 288 0.23 12.23 -22.88
CA ALA A 288 1.15 13.31 -22.52
C ALA A 288 0.64 14.11 -21.31
N ARG A 289 -0.69 14.24 -21.18
CA ARG A 289 -1.32 14.94 -20.05
C ARG A 289 -0.99 14.28 -18.70
N LEU A 290 -0.71 12.98 -18.68
CA LEU A 290 -0.37 12.28 -17.44
C LEU A 290 0.82 12.92 -16.72
N SER A 291 1.81 13.45 -17.45
CA SER A 291 2.99 14.09 -16.85
C SER A 291 2.66 15.28 -15.95
N GLU A 292 1.55 15.96 -16.21
CA GLU A 292 1.07 17.08 -15.40
C GLU A 292 0.53 16.66 -14.03
N TYR A 293 0.21 15.37 -13.89
CA TYR A 293 -0.32 14.76 -12.65
C TYR A 293 0.75 14.06 -11.82
N LEU A 294 1.87 13.69 -12.42
CA LEU A 294 2.94 12.94 -11.75
C LEU A 294 3.98 13.85 -11.11
N VAL A 295 3.51 14.95 -10.57
CA VAL A 295 4.30 15.93 -9.83
C VAL A 295 3.60 16.25 -8.50
N PRO A 296 4.34 16.51 -7.42
CA PRO A 296 3.74 16.96 -6.17
C PRO A 296 2.94 18.24 -6.40
N ARG A 297 1.68 18.24 -6.02
CA ARG A 297 0.80 19.43 -6.13
C ARG A 297 -0.38 19.35 -5.19
N GLU A 298 -0.98 20.51 -4.88
CA GLU A 298 -2.20 20.60 -4.10
C GLU A 298 -3.42 20.26 -4.97
N TRP A 299 -4.14 19.21 -4.55
CA TRP A 299 -5.32 18.71 -5.25
C TRP A 299 -6.61 19.35 -4.75
N LEU A 300 -6.63 19.69 -3.47
CA LEU A 300 -7.80 20.29 -2.83
C LEU A 300 -7.62 21.80 -2.75
N ARG A 301 -8.56 22.55 -3.32
CA ARG A 301 -8.60 23.99 -3.13
C ARG A 301 -9.05 24.28 -1.70
N GLU A 302 -8.37 25.20 -1.03
CA GLU A 302 -8.88 25.74 0.23
C GLU A 302 -10.30 26.27 0.00
N LYS A 303 -11.25 25.88 0.83
CA LYS A 303 -12.55 26.54 0.87
C LYS A 303 -12.27 27.95 1.39
N LYS A 304 -12.35 28.95 0.47
CA LYS A 304 -12.34 30.37 0.85
C LYS A 304 -13.55 30.69 1.71
#